data_b416307031f0dd3d6f33d49f9932647f
#
_entry.id   b416307031f0dd3d6f33d49f9932647f
#
_cell.length_a   1.000
_cell.length_b   1.000
_cell.length_c   1.000
_cell.angle_alpha   90.00
_cell.angle_beta   90.00
_cell.angle_gamma   90.00
#
_symmetry.space_group_name_H-M   'P 1'
#
loop_
_entity.id
_entity.type
_entity.pdbx_description
1 polymer ?
#
loop_
_entity_poly.entity_id
_entity_poly.type
_entity_poly.pdbx_seq_one_letter_code
_entity_poly.pdbx_strand_id
1 'polypeptide(L)'
;MLEFDYQDLEEWSGGEWVNAPSGERVLGFSYDTRRRAAGDMFVALKSPKRDGHNFIEEAKEKGAAAALVSSPRMAVELPQLVVKDTLVGLGNLAQGYRKGGAAAIIGVTGSCGKTTFKDLLNRLLGGKPDAWSTEGNLNNRIGVPVTILGMPLRDCRFAIVEAGISERGEMESLARIIDPEIAVFTSIGPAHLEGLGSLAGIAEEKGLLARKGGSRRVYMGESCIPFKEQLAGDLDYQVVAERDEGHRVKRFRSSISGDSTRISLQGIDQDFIVNGIGRGLASNVALALRVALDLGVDASTLGERLRQWSPSNMRGEWKTLGSTRIYLDCYNANPQSMIDALDTFNRLSGGTDKRVFLLGSMGELGEGSDEWHRRVGASLDLRKNDIAVLIGDGAAALKQGFGDAGGCGRVELISRVDEAQQYLSGFSGDVFIKGSRRYGLESAMRFLERSTETEKATC
;
A
#
# COMPACT_ATOMS: atom_id res chain seq x y z
N MET A 1 -0.81 -0.99 -27.12
CA MET A 1 -2.05 -1.50 -26.46
C MET A 1 -1.76 -2.94 -26.10
N LEU A 2 -2.16 -3.40 -24.90
CA LEU A 2 -2.00 -4.82 -24.55
C LEU A 2 -2.96 -5.65 -25.40
N GLU A 3 -2.48 -6.80 -25.86
CA GLU A 3 -3.28 -7.76 -26.64
C GLU A 3 -2.85 -9.16 -26.24
N PHE A 4 -3.83 -10.03 -26.02
CA PHE A 4 -3.64 -11.41 -25.61
C PHE A 4 -4.31 -12.37 -26.59
N ASP A 5 -3.53 -13.30 -27.13
CA ASP A 5 -4.04 -14.32 -28.04
C ASP A 5 -4.80 -15.40 -27.26
N TYR A 6 -5.89 -15.90 -27.82
CA TYR A 6 -6.72 -16.93 -27.17
C TYR A 6 -5.96 -18.24 -26.92
N GLN A 7 -5.00 -18.59 -27.77
CA GLN A 7 -4.15 -19.78 -27.59
C GLN A 7 -3.25 -19.62 -26.37
N ASP A 8 -2.60 -18.46 -26.21
CA ASP A 8 -1.78 -18.16 -25.05
C ASP A 8 -2.61 -18.23 -23.74
N LEU A 9 -3.84 -17.68 -23.77
CA LEU A 9 -4.73 -17.69 -22.61
C LEU A 9 -5.15 -19.13 -22.22
N GLU A 10 -5.42 -19.98 -23.21
CA GLU A 10 -5.74 -21.39 -22.98
C GLU A 10 -4.54 -22.14 -22.38
N GLU A 11 -3.36 -22.00 -22.99
CA GLU A 11 -2.12 -22.62 -22.52
C GLU A 11 -1.77 -22.18 -21.10
N TRP A 12 -1.78 -20.86 -20.82
CA TRP A 12 -1.39 -20.34 -19.52
C TRP A 12 -2.38 -20.71 -18.41
N SER A 13 -3.68 -20.69 -18.69
CA SER A 13 -4.70 -21.01 -17.71
C SER A 13 -4.82 -22.52 -17.43
N GLY A 14 -4.47 -23.36 -18.41
CA GLY A 14 -4.77 -24.79 -18.44
C GLY A 14 -6.26 -25.08 -18.53
N GLY A 15 -7.05 -24.16 -19.08
CA GLY A 15 -8.49 -24.28 -19.31
C GLY A 15 -8.84 -24.70 -20.71
N GLU A 16 -10.13 -24.79 -21.00
CA GLU A 16 -10.70 -25.14 -22.32
C GLU A 16 -11.74 -24.13 -22.73
N TRP A 17 -11.78 -23.79 -24.02
CA TRP A 17 -12.74 -22.83 -24.55
C TRP A 17 -14.12 -23.47 -24.80
N VAL A 18 -15.15 -22.83 -24.30
CA VAL A 18 -16.56 -23.03 -24.70
C VAL A 18 -16.99 -21.81 -25.50
N ASN A 19 -17.76 -22.01 -26.61
CA ASN A 19 -18.04 -20.99 -27.60
C ASN A 19 -16.74 -20.41 -28.17
N ALA A 20 -16.00 -21.24 -28.91
CA ALA A 20 -14.67 -20.94 -29.40
C ALA A 20 -14.55 -19.51 -29.98
N PRO A 21 -13.53 -18.74 -29.59
CA PRO A 21 -13.36 -17.37 -30.02
C PRO A 21 -13.09 -17.29 -31.52
N SER A 22 -13.67 -16.29 -32.18
CA SER A 22 -13.47 -16.03 -33.60
C SER A 22 -12.96 -14.59 -33.79
N GLY A 23 -11.65 -14.44 -33.94
CA GLY A 23 -11.05 -13.26 -34.58
C GLY A 23 -10.65 -12.07 -33.73
N GLU A 24 -11.21 -11.81 -32.56
CA GLU A 24 -10.81 -10.68 -31.71
C GLU A 24 -9.89 -11.13 -30.56
N ARG A 25 -8.92 -10.24 -30.20
CA ARG A 25 -8.00 -10.46 -29.08
C ARG A 25 -8.59 -9.91 -27.80
N VAL A 26 -8.17 -10.46 -26.66
CA VAL A 26 -8.45 -9.89 -25.35
C VAL A 26 -7.50 -8.70 -25.12
N LEU A 27 -8.05 -7.55 -24.72
CA LEU A 27 -7.31 -6.30 -24.53
C LEU A 27 -6.93 -6.03 -23.07
N GLY A 28 -7.55 -6.75 -22.13
CA GLY A 28 -7.32 -6.58 -20.69
C GLY A 28 -8.15 -7.55 -19.86
N PHE A 29 -8.17 -7.34 -18.55
CA PHE A 29 -8.87 -8.20 -17.59
C PHE A 29 -9.66 -7.35 -16.59
N SER A 30 -10.91 -7.72 -16.36
CA SER A 30 -11.77 -7.07 -15.39
C SER A 30 -12.57 -8.08 -14.57
N TYR A 31 -12.73 -7.85 -13.28
CA TYR A 31 -13.59 -8.63 -12.38
C TYR A 31 -14.79 -7.79 -11.88
N ASP A 32 -14.95 -6.57 -12.39
CA ASP A 32 -16.02 -5.65 -12.01
C ASP A 32 -16.69 -5.06 -13.25
N THR A 33 -17.93 -5.49 -13.52
CA THR A 33 -18.73 -5.05 -14.69
C THR A 33 -19.07 -3.56 -14.69
N ARG A 34 -18.91 -2.86 -13.56
CA ARG A 34 -19.07 -1.38 -13.48
C ARG A 34 -17.90 -0.64 -14.10
N ARG A 35 -16.74 -1.30 -14.27
CA ARG A 35 -15.59 -0.79 -14.97
C ARG A 35 -15.72 -1.05 -16.46
N ARG A 36 -14.94 -0.33 -17.25
CA ARG A 36 -14.94 -0.48 -18.71
C ARG A 36 -14.48 -1.89 -19.10
N ALA A 37 -15.36 -2.67 -19.71
CA ALA A 37 -15.10 -4.07 -20.05
C ALA A 37 -15.00 -4.31 -21.59
N ALA A 38 -15.05 -3.25 -22.41
CA ALA A 38 -14.96 -3.39 -23.86
C ALA A 38 -13.60 -3.96 -24.28
N GLY A 39 -13.61 -5.16 -24.89
CA GLY A 39 -12.41 -5.90 -25.28
C GLY A 39 -11.71 -6.66 -24.14
N ASP A 40 -12.16 -6.51 -22.88
CA ASP A 40 -11.57 -7.23 -21.76
C ASP A 40 -12.11 -8.66 -21.62
N MET A 41 -11.33 -9.53 -21.01
CA MET A 41 -11.83 -10.79 -20.45
C MET A 41 -12.43 -10.50 -19.06
N PHE A 42 -13.72 -10.83 -18.89
CA PHE A 42 -14.38 -10.77 -17.60
C PHE A 42 -14.02 -11.97 -16.74
N VAL A 43 -13.52 -11.77 -15.53
CA VAL A 43 -13.16 -12.82 -14.59
C VAL A 43 -14.28 -13.07 -13.60
N ALA A 44 -14.98 -14.19 -13.72
CA ALA A 44 -16.12 -14.55 -12.87
C ALA A 44 -15.66 -15.11 -11.52
N LEU A 45 -15.17 -14.23 -10.64
CA LEU A 45 -14.70 -14.60 -9.31
C LEU A 45 -15.88 -15.02 -8.41
N LYS A 46 -15.66 -16.04 -7.58
CA LYS A 46 -16.63 -16.52 -6.60
C LYS A 46 -16.15 -16.28 -5.17
N SER A 47 -17.04 -15.78 -4.33
CA SER A 47 -16.84 -15.59 -2.90
C SER A 47 -18.05 -16.11 -2.12
N PRO A 48 -17.98 -16.27 -0.79
CA PRO A 48 -19.14 -16.70 0.01
C PRO A 48 -20.36 -15.77 -0.10
N LYS A 49 -20.14 -14.49 -0.43
CA LYS A 49 -21.21 -13.47 -0.53
C LYS A 49 -21.65 -13.16 -1.96
N ARG A 50 -20.87 -13.53 -2.98
CA ARG A 50 -21.12 -13.11 -4.36
C ARG A 50 -20.54 -14.11 -5.35
N ASP A 51 -21.32 -14.45 -6.37
CA ASP A 51 -20.88 -15.28 -7.50
C ASP A 51 -20.79 -14.43 -8.77
N GLY A 52 -19.57 -14.27 -9.31
CA GLY A 52 -19.27 -13.50 -10.51
C GLY A 52 -19.92 -14.08 -11.76
N HIS A 53 -20.23 -15.39 -11.79
CA HIS A 53 -20.91 -16.00 -12.93
C HIS A 53 -22.30 -15.44 -13.21
N ASN A 54 -22.93 -14.80 -12.23
CA ASN A 54 -24.22 -14.13 -12.42
C ASN A 54 -24.14 -12.84 -13.22
N PHE A 55 -22.94 -12.35 -13.54
CA PHE A 55 -22.69 -11.10 -14.25
C PHE A 55 -22.10 -11.31 -15.66
N ILE A 56 -22.02 -12.55 -16.16
CA ILE A 56 -21.45 -12.85 -17.50
C ILE A 56 -22.27 -12.19 -18.61
N GLU A 57 -23.61 -12.21 -18.52
CA GLU A 57 -24.48 -11.54 -19.49
C GLU A 57 -24.24 -10.02 -19.49
N GLU A 58 -24.22 -9.40 -18.30
CA GLU A 58 -23.93 -7.96 -18.16
C GLU A 58 -22.52 -7.61 -18.71
N ALA A 59 -21.53 -8.47 -18.49
CA ALA A 59 -20.20 -8.29 -19.07
C ALA A 59 -20.21 -8.32 -20.59
N LYS A 60 -20.94 -9.28 -21.20
CA LYS A 60 -21.16 -9.36 -22.66
C LYS A 60 -21.82 -8.09 -23.20
N GLU A 61 -22.92 -7.64 -22.58
CA GLU A 61 -23.62 -6.40 -22.97
C GLU A 61 -22.72 -5.17 -22.93
N LYS A 62 -21.73 -5.16 -22.03
CA LYS A 62 -20.73 -4.09 -21.92
C LYS A 62 -19.52 -4.27 -22.84
N GLY A 63 -19.54 -5.28 -23.71
CA GLY A 63 -18.53 -5.51 -24.74
C GLY A 63 -17.29 -6.28 -24.24
N ALA A 64 -17.43 -7.17 -23.25
CA ALA A 64 -16.36 -8.11 -22.92
C ALA A 64 -16.08 -9.04 -24.11
N ALA A 65 -14.79 -9.27 -24.43
CA ALA A 65 -14.37 -10.17 -25.51
C ALA A 65 -14.49 -11.66 -25.11
N ALA A 66 -14.34 -11.96 -23.82
CA ALA A 66 -14.41 -13.30 -23.28
C ALA A 66 -14.72 -13.29 -21.78
N ALA A 67 -14.95 -14.47 -21.19
CA ALA A 67 -15.05 -14.65 -19.75
C ALA A 67 -14.17 -15.80 -19.25
N LEU A 68 -13.49 -15.64 -18.13
CA LEU A 68 -12.85 -16.71 -17.35
C LEU A 68 -13.86 -17.23 -16.33
N VAL A 69 -14.21 -18.50 -16.40
CA VAL A 69 -15.30 -19.09 -15.62
C VAL A 69 -14.91 -20.45 -15.03
N SER A 70 -15.57 -20.85 -13.92
CA SER A 70 -15.48 -22.22 -13.42
C SER A 70 -16.75 -23.06 -13.73
N SER A 71 -17.80 -22.39 -14.19
CA SER A 71 -19.05 -23.02 -14.63
C SER A 71 -19.57 -22.25 -15.83
N PRO A 72 -19.50 -22.82 -17.07
CA PRO A 72 -19.90 -22.11 -18.27
C PRO A 72 -21.41 -21.86 -18.32
N ARG A 73 -21.82 -20.73 -18.86
CA ARG A 73 -23.19 -20.33 -19.11
C ARG A 73 -23.51 -20.57 -20.59
N MET A 74 -24.04 -21.72 -20.94
CA MET A 74 -24.28 -22.13 -22.34
C MET A 74 -25.27 -21.22 -23.07
N ALA A 75 -26.17 -20.55 -22.36
CA ALA A 75 -27.14 -19.60 -22.94
C ALA A 75 -26.50 -18.26 -23.33
N VAL A 76 -25.27 -17.97 -22.89
CA VAL A 76 -24.59 -16.70 -23.19
C VAL A 76 -23.61 -16.93 -24.33
N GLU A 77 -23.87 -16.30 -25.47
CA GLU A 77 -22.99 -16.31 -26.65
C GLU A 77 -21.79 -15.39 -26.43
N LEU A 78 -20.87 -15.82 -25.55
CA LEU A 78 -19.58 -15.20 -25.27
C LEU A 78 -18.53 -16.31 -25.20
N PRO A 79 -17.33 -16.16 -25.75
CA PRO A 79 -16.23 -17.09 -25.50
C PRO A 79 -15.96 -17.23 -24.01
N GLN A 80 -15.96 -18.45 -23.49
CA GLN A 80 -15.76 -18.73 -22.07
C GLN A 80 -14.59 -19.68 -21.89
N LEU A 81 -13.53 -19.23 -21.22
CA LEU A 81 -12.39 -20.05 -20.84
C LEU A 81 -12.71 -20.71 -19.51
N VAL A 82 -12.92 -22.03 -19.55
CA VAL A 82 -13.37 -22.82 -18.41
C VAL A 82 -12.16 -23.34 -17.65
N VAL A 83 -12.06 -23.03 -16.38
CA VAL A 83 -11.01 -23.50 -15.47
C VAL A 83 -11.64 -24.10 -14.21
N LYS A 84 -10.90 -24.87 -13.43
CA LYS A 84 -11.40 -25.48 -12.18
C LYS A 84 -11.72 -24.43 -11.10
N ASP A 85 -10.91 -23.39 -11.02
CA ASP A 85 -11.04 -22.26 -10.07
C ASP A 85 -10.60 -20.98 -10.79
N THR A 86 -11.47 -19.98 -10.81
CA THR A 86 -11.23 -18.73 -11.53
C THR A 86 -10.14 -17.87 -10.90
N LEU A 87 -9.93 -17.94 -9.59
CA LEU A 87 -8.84 -17.23 -8.92
C LEU A 87 -7.49 -17.85 -9.24
N VAL A 88 -7.42 -19.19 -9.24
CA VAL A 88 -6.21 -19.92 -9.66
C VAL A 88 -5.94 -19.70 -11.14
N GLY A 89 -6.97 -19.78 -11.99
CA GLY A 89 -6.86 -19.53 -13.42
C GLY A 89 -6.35 -18.11 -13.73
N LEU A 90 -6.85 -17.09 -13.04
CA LEU A 90 -6.35 -15.71 -13.16
C LEU A 90 -4.86 -15.62 -12.77
N GLY A 91 -4.45 -16.28 -11.69
CA GLY A 91 -3.05 -16.35 -11.28
C GLY A 91 -2.16 -17.03 -12.33
N ASN A 92 -2.63 -18.12 -12.94
CA ASN A 92 -1.92 -18.86 -13.99
C ASN A 92 -1.76 -17.99 -15.25
N LEU A 93 -2.82 -17.27 -15.66
CA LEU A 93 -2.75 -16.31 -16.76
C LEU A 93 -1.67 -15.26 -16.53
N ALA A 94 -1.65 -14.65 -15.34
CA ALA A 94 -0.64 -13.65 -14.97
C ALA A 94 0.77 -14.25 -14.96
N GLN A 95 0.95 -15.46 -14.43
CA GLN A 95 2.24 -16.14 -14.42
C GLN A 95 2.72 -16.48 -15.84
N GLY A 96 1.83 -16.96 -16.71
CA GLY A 96 2.17 -17.24 -18.11
C GLY A 96 2.60 -15.99 -18.85
N TYR A 97 1.82 -14.91 -18.72
CA TYR A 97 2.14 -13.62 -19.31
C TYR A 97 3.49 -13.05 -18.78
N ARG A 98 3.73 -13.13 -17.44
CA ARG A 98 4.95 -12.70 -16.80
C ARG A 98 6.20 -13.36 -17.40
N LYS A 99 6.16 -14.65 -17.69
CA LYS A 99 7.30 -15.41 -18.25
C LYS A 99 7.72 -14.93 -19.63
N GLY A 100 6.81 -14.38 -20.42
CA GLY A 100 7.10 -13.81 -21.74
C GLY A 100 7.55 -12.35 -21.71
N GLY A 101 7.62 -11.72 -20.52
CA GLY A 101 8.03 -10.32 -20.35
C GLY A 101 9.53 -10.14 -20.24
N ALA A 102 10.04 -8.99 -20.72
CA ALA A 102 11.44 -8.59 -20.60
C ALA A 102 11.70 -7.62 -19.43
N ALA A 103 10.66 -7.09 -18.81
CA ALA A 103 10.76 -6.15 -17.70
C ALA A 103 11.41 -6.78 -16.48
N ALA A 104 12.33 -6.06 -15.82
CA ALA A 104 12.82 -6.44 -14.50
C ALA A 104 11.70 -6.26 -13.45
N ILE A 105 11.27 -7.35 -12.83
CA ILE A 105 10.21 -7.32 -11.81
C ILE A 105 10.79 -7.07 -10.43
N ILE A 106 10.27 -6.04 -9.76
CA ILE A 106 10.60 -5.66 -8.40
C ILE A 106 9.40 -5.94 -7.51
N GLY A 107 9.47 -7.02 -6.72
CA GLY A 107 8.45 -7.37 -5.75
C GLY A 107 8.62 -6.58 -4.45
N VAL A 108 7.57 -5.92 -3.97
CA VAL A 108 7.61 -5.07 -2.78
C VAL A 108 6.64 -5.57 -1.73
N THR A 109 7.15 -5.87 -0.53
CA THR A 109 6.30 -6.18 0.63
C THR A 109 6.83 -5.55 1.92
N GLY A 110 6.09 -5.69 3.01
CA GLY A 110 6.44 -5.16 4.32
C GLY A 110 5.21 -4.91 5.19
N SER A 111 5.41 -4.63 6.47
CA SER A 111 4.32 -4.28 7.39
C SER A 111 3.80 -2.87 7.16
N CYS A 112 4.70 -1.91 6.93
CA CYS A 112 4.42 -0.51 6.61
C CYS A 112 5.19 -0.05 5.39
N GLY A 113 4.73 1.04 4.76
CA GLY A 113 5.49 1.78 3.76
C GLY A 113 5.52 1.18 2.35
N LYS A 114 4.92 0.02 2.10
CA LYS A 114 4.89 -0.64 0.78
C LYS A 114 4.48 0.30 -0.36
N THR A 115 3.31 0.88 -0.25
CA THR A 115 2.76 1.75 -1.30
C THR A 115 3.59 3.01 -1.48
N THR A 116 4.00 3.65 -0.38
CA THR A 116 4.89 4.82 -0.42
C THR A 116 6.21 4.50 -1.10
N PHE A 117 6.83 3.36 -0.75
CA PHE A 117 8.07 2.89 -1.39
C PHE A 117 7.86 2.62 -2.88
N LYS A 118 6.80 1.90 -3.25
CA LYS A 118 6.45 1.58 -4.63
C LYS A 118 6.26 2.86 -5.47
N ASP A 119 5.53 3.86 -4.94
CA ASP A 119 5.30 5.12 -5.63
C ASP A 119 6.58 5.94 -5.77
N LEU A 120 7.41 5.99 -4.72
CA LEU A 120 8.76 6.58 -4.76
C LEU A 120 9.62 5.91 -5.81
N LEU A 121 9.77 4.60 -5.76
CA LEU A 121 10.62 3.86 -6.69
C LEU A 121 10.15 4.02 -8.14
N ASN A 122 8.83 3.94 -8.39
CA ASN A 122 8.27 4.18 -9.71
C ASN A 122 8.65 5.57 -10.24
N ARG A 123 8.55 6.61 -9.40
CA ARG A 123 8.97 7.97 -9.77
C ARG A 123 10.47 8.04 -10.04
N LEU A 124 11.29 7.46 -9.18
CA LEU A 124 12.75 7.46 -9.30
C LEU A 124 13.23 6.72 -10.55
N LEU A 125 12.56 5.65 -10.97
CA LEU A 125 12.86 4.91 -12.19
C LEU A 125 12.31 5.57 -13.47
N GLY A 126 11.57 6.68 -13.36
CA GLY A 126 11.12 7.49 -14.49
C GLY A 126 9.61 7.47 -14.73
N GLY A 127 8.88 6.56 -14.10
CA GLY A 127 7.45 6.38 -14.37
C GLY A 127 7.19 5.85 -15.79
N LYS A 128 5.92 5.87 -16.22
CA LYS A 128 5.54 5.44 -17.57
C LYS A 128 6.21 6.29 -18.64
N PRO A 129 6.72 5.68 -19.75
CA PRO A 129 6.58 4.27 -20.12
C PRO A 129 7.65 3.34 -19.54
N ASP A 130 8.75 3.83 -18.97
CA ASP A 130 9.92 3.04 -18.55
C ASP A 130 9.61 2.16 -17.32
N ALA A 131 8.89 2.70 -16.35
CA ALA A 131 8.55 2.00 -15.10
C ALA A 131 7.04 1.98 -14.88
N TRP A 132 6.51 0.81 -14.55
CA TRP A 132 5.11 0.58 -14.20
C TRP A 132 5.02 0.04 -12.78
N SER A 133 3.93 0.36 -12.09
CA SER A 133 3.74 -0.10 -10.71
C SER A 133 2.29 -0.48 -10.44
N THR A 134 2.08 -1.30 -9.41
CA THR A 134 0.74 -1.62 -8.88
C THR A 134 -0.09 -0.35 -8.71
N GLU A 135 -1.28 -0.31 -9.28
CA GLU A 135 -2.21 0.80 -9.12
C GLU A 135 -3.01 0.66 -7.82
N GLY A 136 -3.13 1.77 -7.08
CA GLY A 136 -3.87 1.80 -5.83
C GLY A 136 -3.39 0.74 -4.83
N ASN A 137 -4.32 -0.15 -4.43
CA ASN A 137 -4.09 -1.25 -3.48
C ASN A 137 -4.31 -2.64 -4.09
N LEU A 138 -4.08 -2.80 -5.40
CA LEU A 138 -4.20 -4.08 -6.11
C LEU A 138 -3.03 -5.02 -5.76
N ASN A 139 -2.87 -5.32 -4.48
CA ASN A 139 -1.71 -6.02 -3.91
C ASN A 139 -2.02 -7.40 -3.31
N ASN A 140 -3.28 -7.86 -3.40
CA ASN A 140 -3.73 -9.15 -2.90
C ASN A 140 -3.82 -10.21 -4.01
N ARG A 141 -4.37 -11.40 -3.69
CA ARG A 141 -4.51 -12.56 -4.60
C ARG A 141 -5.32 -12.28 -5.88
N ILE A 142 -6.15 -11.25 -5.90
CA ILE A 142 -6.88 -10.79 -7.10
C ILE A 142 -6.11 -9.64 -7.77
N GLY A 143 -5.66 -8.68 -6.97
CA GLY A 143 -5.05 -7.46 -7.46
C GLY A 143 -3.69 -7.67 -8.13
N VAL A 144 -2.85 -8.56 -7.59
CA VAL A 144 -1.53 -8.86 -8.17
C VAL A 144 -1.62 -9.43 -9.59
N PRO A 145 -2.43 -10.48 -9.86
CA PRO A 145 -2.62 -10.95 -11.23
C PRO A 145 -3.12 -9.87 -12.19
N VAL A 146 -4.14 -9.11 -11.78
CA VAL A 146 -4.69 -8.02 -12.61
C VAL A 146 -3.64 -6.93 -12.87
N THR A 147 -2.82 -6.61 -11.87
CA THR A 147 -1.68 -5.68 -12.01
C THR A 147 -0.70 -6.16 -13.07
N ILE A 148 -0.26 -7.41 -13.01
CA ILE A 148 0.72 -7.98 -13.94
C ILE A 148 0.15 -8.03 -15.36
N LEU A 149 -1.09 -8.49 -15.51
CA LEU A 149 -1.78 -8.54 -16.81
C LEU A 149 -2.09 -7.15 -17.39
N GLY A 150 -2.07 -6.09 -16.56
CA GLY A 150 -2.25 -4.70 -16.97
C GLY A 150 -0.94 -3.96 -17.31
N MET A 151 0.23 -4.58 -17.13
CA MET A 151 1.53 -3.95 -17.40
C MET A 151 2.10 -4.39 -18.75
N PRO A 152 2.69 -3.49 -19.57
CA PRO A 152 3.33 -3.84 -20.83
C PRO A 152 4.73 -4.43 -20.58
N LEU A 153 4.79 -5.65 -20.03
CA LEU A 153 6.04 -6.29 -19.58
C LEU A 153 7.06 -6.54 -20.70
N ARG A 154 6.65 -6.47 -21.96
CA ARG A 154 7.56 -6.57 -23.12
C ARG A 154 8.20 -5.24 -23.49
N ASP A 155 7.57 -4.12 -23.14
CA ASP A 155 7.91 -2.78 -23.61
C ASP A 155 8.47 -1.87 -22.50
N CYS A 156 8.18 -2.16 -21.22
CA CYS A 156 8.74 -1.41 -20.09
C CYS A 156 10.03 -2.04 -19.58
N ARG A 157 10.87 -1.23 -18.94
CA ARG A 157 12.14 -1.68 -18.34
C ARG A 157 11.93 -2.26 -16.94
N PHE A 158 11.00 -1.69 -16.17
CA PHE A 158 10.75 -2.04 -14.77
C PHE A 158 9.27 -2.21 -14.49
N ALA A 159 8.95 -3.25 -13.74
CA ALA A 159 7.60 -3.48 -13.21
C ALA A 159 7.67 -3.67 -11.70
N ILE A 160 7.04 -2.76 -10.94
CA ILE A 160 7.07 -2.74 -9.48
C ILE A 160 5.74 -3.29 -8.96
N VAL A 161 5.77 -4.48 -8.39
CA VAL A 161 4.57 -5.20 -7.94
C VAL A 161 4.52 -5.23 -6.42
N GLU A 162 3.50 -4.58 -5.85
CA GLU A 162 3.23 -4.60 -4.42
C GLU A 162 2.52 -5.91 -4.03
N ALA A 163 3.04 -6.62 -2.99
CA ALA A 163 2.45 -7.82 -2.41
C ALA A 163 2.02 -7.57 -0.96
N GLY A 164 0.73 -7.59 -0.72
CA GLY A 164 0.09 -7.51 0.60
C GLY A 164 -0.50 -8.86 1.01
N ILE A 165 -0.31 -9.23 2.26
CA ILE A 165 -0.85 -10.45 2.85
C ILE A 165 -1.44 -10.16 4.23
N SER A 166 -2.46 -10.93 4.59
CA SER A 166 -3.10 -10.91 5.92
C SER A 166 -3.05 -12.26 6.61
N GLU A 167 -2.92 -13.36 5.86
CA GLU A 167 -2.95 -14.74 6.35
C GLU A 167 -1.75 -15.57 5.86
N ARG A 168 -1.49 -16.69 6.55
CA ARG A 168 -0.47 -17.64 6.12
C ARG A 168 -0.85 -18.34 4.82
N GLY A 169 0.16 -18.62 3.98
CA GLY A 169 0.02 -19.29 2.67
C GLY A 169 -0.36 -18.35 1.53
N GLU A 170 -0.66 -17.08 1.79
CA GLU A 170 -0.98 -16.12 0.71
C GLU A 170 0.25 -15.74 -0.09
N MET A 171 1.39 -15.49 0.59
CA MET A 171 2.60 -15.01 -0.10
C MET A 171 3.18 -16.04 -1.05
N GLU A 172 3.07 -17.34 -0.76
CA GLU A 172 3.61 -18.36 -1.66
C GLU A 172 2.96 -18.31 -3.05
N SER A 173 1.63 -18.11 -3.09
CA SER A 173 0.92 -17.95 -4.36
C SER A 173 1.30 -16.66 -5.08
N LEU A 174 1.41 -15.55 -4.35
CA LEU A 174 1.83 -14.26 -4.90
C LEU A 174 3.27 -14.30 -5.42
N ALA A 175 4.18 -14.93 -4.68
CA ALA A 175 5.58 -15.06 -5.06
C ALA A 175 5.75 -15.79 -6.40
N ARG A 176 4.99 -16.86 -6.64
CA ARG A 176 5.00 -17.59 -7.92
C ARG A 176 4.48 -16.76 -9.09
N ILE A 177 3.45 -15.94 -8.86
CA ILE A 177 2.86 -15.09 -9.89
C ILE A 177 3.78 -13.92 -10.21
N ILE A 178 4.35 -13.27 -9.18
CA ILE A 178 5.22 -12.11 -9.33
C ILE A 178 6.56 -12.52 -9.90
N ASP A 179 7.12 -13.61 -9.38
CA ASP A 179 8.45 -14.15 -9.73
C ASP A 179 9.51 -13.03 -9.86
N PRO A 180 9.77 -12.28 -8.76
CA PRO A 180 10.56 -11.07 -8.85
C PRO A 180 12.05 -11.35 -8.96
N GLU A 181 12.78 -10.63 -9.81
CA GLU A 181 14.25 -10.60 -9.82
C GLU A 181 14.82 -9.89 -8.58
N ILE A 182 14.08 -8.91 -8.07
CA ILE A 182 14.45 -8.12 -6.90
C ILE A 182 13.29 -8.14 -5.91
N ALA A 183 13.54 -8.57 -4.68
CA ALA A 183 12.59 -8.45 -3.59
C ALA A 183 12.96 -7.31 -2.64
N VAL A 184 11.97 -6.51 -2.26
CA VAL A 184 12.15 -5.40 -1.32
C VAL A 184 11.23 -5.56 -0.13
N PHE A 185 11.83 -5.56 1.06
CA PHE A 185 11.14 -5.58 2.35
C PHE A 185 11.25 -4.20 3.00
N THR A 186 10.18 -3.44 3.00
CA THR A 186 10.19 -2.07 3.52
C THR A 186 10.34 -2.04 5.04
N SER A 187 9.61 -2.91 5.73
CA SER A 187 9.66 -3.03 7.20
C SER A 187 9.06 -4.34 7.69
N ILE A 188 9.47 -4.78 8.88
CA ILE A 188 8.78 -5.80 9.68
C ILE A 188 8.33 -5.14 10.99
N GLY A 189 7.04 -5.26 11.28
CA GLY A 189 6.40 -4.68 12.45
C GLY A 189 5.01 -5.29 12.68
N PRO A 190 4.33 -4.93 13.79
CA PRO A 190 3.04 -5.52 14.20
C PRO A 190 1.90 -5.09 13.26
N ALA A 191 1.67 -5.91 12.23
CA ALA A 191 0.58 -5.79 11.28
C ALA A 191 0.09 -7.19 10.93
N HIS A 192 -1.22 -7.40 10.84
CA HIS A 192 -1.83 -8.69 10.52
C HIS A 192 -1.44 -9.81 11.52
N LEU A 193 -1.22 -9.45 12.80
CA LEU A 193 -0.85 -10.41 13.85
C LEU A 193 -1.91 -11.48 14.08
N GLU A 194 -3.18 -11.15 13.85
CA GLU A 194 -4.31 -12.08 13.94
C GLU A 194 -4.14 -13.29 13.00
N GLY A 195 -3.76 -13.05 11.74
CA GLY A 195 -3.57 -14.11 10.75
C GLY A 195 -2.16 -14.71 10.72
N LEU A 196 -1.12 -13.94 11.12
CA LEU A 196 0.28 -14.33 11.01
C LEU A 196 0.93 -14.72 12.35
N GLY A 197 0.28 -14.43 13.48
CA GLY A 197 0.60 -14.88 14.83
C GLY A 197 1.69 -14.06 15.54
N SER A 198 2.84 -13.81 14.92
CA SER A 198 3.99 -13.14 15.54
C SER A 198 4.82 -12.35 14.52
N LEU A 199 5.75 -11.50 15.01
CA LEU A 199 6.70 -10.80 14.14
C LEU A 199 7.56 -11.77 13.32
N ALA A 200 7.97 -12.88 13.92
CA ALA A 200 8.70 -13.94 13.22
C ALA A 200 7.81 -14.60 12.14
N GLY A 201 6.52 -14.87 12.45
CA GLY A 201 5.56 -15.39 11.48
C GLY A 201 5.28 -14.43 10.32
N ILE A 202 5.22 -13.13 10.61
CA ILE A 202 5.12 -12.08 9.57
C ILE A 202 6.36 -12.09 8.66
N ALA A 203 7.55 -12.18 9.24
CA ALA A 203 8.81 -12.22 8.49
C ALA A 203 8.93 -13.48 7.65
N GLU A 204 8.58 -14.65 8.23
CA GLU A 204 8.60 -15.95 7.55
C GLU A 204 7.70 -15.95 6.32
N GLU A 205 6.44 -15.52 6.50
CA GLU A 205 5.47 -15.48 5.41
C GLU A 205 5.89 -14.47 4.33
N LYS A 206 6.27 -13.22 4.71
CA LYS A 206 6.72 -12.21 3.74
C LYS A 206 8.00 -12.62 3.03
N GLY A 207 8.93 -13.32 3.69
CA GLY A 207 10.16 -13.81 3.11
C GLY A 207 9.97 -14.78 1.93
N LEU A 208 8.81 -15.44 1.85
CA LEU A 208 8.47 -16.28 0.71
C LEU A 208 8.48 -15.51 -0.62
N LEU A 209 8.23 -14.19 -0.60
CA LEU A 209 8.34 -13.36 -1.82
C LEU A 209 9.70 -13.48 -2.49
N ALA A 210 10.79 -13.47 -1.72
CA ALA A 210 12.13 -13.63 -2.24
C ALA A 210 12.49 -15.10 -2.46
N ARG A 211 12.26 -15.95 -1.45
CA ARG A 211 12.73 -17.33 -1.42
C ARG A 211 11.98 -18.28 -2.37
N LYS A 212 10.72 -17.98 -2.70
CA LYS A 212 9.87 -18.76 -3.64
C LYS A 212 9.64 -18.07 -4.97
N GLY A 213 9.93 -16.75 -5.04
CA GLY A 213 9.81 -15.96 -6.26
C GLY A 213 11.10 -15.87 -7.08
N GLY A 214 12.15 -16.68 -6.82
CA GLY A 214 13.36 -16.70 -7.65
C GLY A 214 14.21 -15.43 -7.61
N SER A 215 14.08 -14.59 -6.57
CA SER A 215 14.82 -13.34 -6.46
C SER A 215 16.34 -13.57 -6.46
N ARG A 216 17.07 -12.73 -7.19
CA ARG A 216 18.54 -12.73 -7.24
C ARG A 216 19.15 -11.75 -6.25
N ARG A 217 18.38 -10.72 -5.84
CA ARG A 217 18.80 -9.69 -4.90
C ARG A 217 17.67 -9.27 -3.98
N VAL A 218 18.00 -9.06 -2.71
CA VAL A 218 17.06 -8.64 -1.68
C VAL A 218 17.49 -7.32 -1.08
N TYR A 219 16.55 -6.39 -0.94
CA TYR A 219 16.76 -5.14 -0.21
C TYR A 219 15.85 -5.07 1.01
N MET A 220 16.37 -4.52 2.10
CA MET A 220 15.66 -4.47 3.37
C MET A 220 15.83 -3.10 4.05
N GLY A 221 14.73 -2.61 4.66
CA GLY A 221 14.82 -1.51 5.62
C GLY A 221 15.37 -1.96 6.99
N GLU A 222 15.77 -1.01 7.82
CA GLU A 222 16.43 -1.24 9.11
C GLU A 222 15.65 -2.19 10.06
N SER A 223 14.32 -2.05 10.15
CA SER A 223 13.48 -2.89 11.01
C SER A 223 13.43 -4.38 10.59
N CYS A 224 13.94 -4.70 9.40
CA CYS A 224 14.04 -6.08 8.91
C CYS A 224 15.28 -6.82 9.42
N ILE A 225 16.25 -6.13 10.02
CA ILE A 225 17.54 -6.69 10.45
C ILE A 225 17.39 -7.91 11.37
N PRO A 226 16.52 -7.90 12.42
CA PRO A 226 16.33 -9.07 13.27
C PRO A 226 15.77 -10.30 12.55
N PHE A 227 15.24 -10.12 11.36
CA PHE A 227 14.52 -11.14 10.57
C PHE A 227 15.18 -11.45 9.22
N LYS A 228 16.44 -11.06 9.04
CA LYS A 228 17.16 -11.20 7.77
C LYS A 228 17.19 -12.63 7.24
N GLU A 229 17.29 -13.62 8.12
CA GLU A 229 17.31 -15.03 7.77
C GLU A 229 15.95 -15.51 7.24
N GLN A 230 14.85 -15.10 7.90
CA GLN A 230 13.50 -15.39 7.43
C GLN A 230 13.18 -14.72 6.09
N LEU A 231 13.71 -13.53 5.87
CA LEU A 231 13.43 -12.72 4.68
C LEU A 231 14.27 -13.14 3.47
N ALA A 232 15.57 -13.30 3.63
CA ALA A 232 16.49 -13.60 2.53
C ALA A 232 16.98 -15.05 2.49
N GLY A 233 17.08 -15.73 3.63
CA GLY A 233 17.77 -17.02 3.68
C GLY A 233 19.22 -16.88 3.19
N ASP A 234 19.60 -17.73 2.22
CA ASP A 234 20.94 -17.71 1.60
C ASP A 234 21.08 -16.73 0.42
N LEU A 235 20.03 -15.97 0.07
CA LEU A 235 20.08 -15.00 -1.02
C LEU A 235 21.01 -13.83 -0.71
N ASP A 236 21.55 -13.20 -1.76
CA ASP A 236 22.28 -11.95 -1.59
C ASP A 236 21.34 -10.83 -1.17
N TYR A 237 21.68 -10.14 -0.07
CA TYR A 237 20.86 -9.06 0.45
C TYR A 237 21.67 -7.83 0.83
N GLN A 238 21.00 -6.68 0.80
CA GLN A 238 21.50 -5.41 1.28
C GLN A 238 20.48 -4.76 2.22
N VAL A 239 20.96 -4.26 3.34
CA VAL A 239 20.17 -3.49 4.30
C VAL A 239 20.46 -2.01 4.12
N VAL A 240 19.42 -1.17 4.16
CA VAL A 240 19.54 0.29 4.21
C VAL A 240 19.10 0.75 5.59
N ALA A 241 20.04 1.29 6.37
CA ALA A 241 19.83 1.62 7.78
C ALA A 241 20.48 2.95 8.17
N GLU A 242 19.91 3.63 9.16
CA GLU A 242 20.47 4.86 9.74
C GLU A 242 21.47 4.55 10.87
N ARG A 243 21.23 3.51 11.65
CA ARG A 243 21.91 3.26 12.92
C ARG A 243 22.74 1.99 12.99
N ASP A 244 22.59 1.07 12.07
CA ASP A 244 23.28 -0.22 12.11
C ASP A 244 24.57 -0.21 11.28
N GLU A 245 25.51 -1.10 11.63
CA GLU A 245 26.80 -1.27 10.98
C GLU A 245 27.03 -2.74 10.61
N GLY A 246 27.49 -2.98 9.40
CA GLY A 246 27.76 -4.34 8.91
C GLY A 246 28.15 -4.36 7.44
N HIS A 247 28.76 -5.46 6.99
CA HIS A 247 29.23 -5.57 5.61
C HIS A 247 28.11 -5.41 4.55
N ARG A 248 26.88 -5.78 4.90
CA ARG A 248 25.72 -5.70 3.99
C ARG A 248 24.83 -4.50 4.29
N VAL A 249 25.26 -3.60 5.19
CA VAL A 249 24.54 -2.39 5.56
C VAL A 249 25.04 -1.20 4.72
N LYS A 250 24.15 -0.51 4.05
CA LYS A 250 24.37 0.79 3.43
C LYS A 250 23.75 1.86 4.30
N ARG A 251 24.57 2.69 4.88
CA ARG A 251 24.13 3.73 5.81
C ARG A 251 23.52 4.92 5.10
N PHE A 252 22.52 5.49 5.74
CA PHE A 252 22.03 6.81 5.42
C PHE A 252 21.98 7.68 6.68
N ARG A 253 21.85 9.00 6.45
CA ARG A 253 21.52 9.96 7.49
C ARG A 253 20.33 10.76 7.04
N SER A 254 19.46 11.12 7.99
CA SER A 254 18.34 11.99 7.73
C SER A 254 18.38 13.21 8.63
N SER A 255 17.98 14.36 8.11
CA SER A 255 17.77 15.58 8.89
C SER A 255 16.55 16.33 8.36
N ILE A 256 15.82 16.95 9.28
CA ILE A 256 14.60 17.70 8.97
C ILE A 256 14.99 19.18 8.77
N SER A 257 14.43 19.79 7.70
CA SER A 257 14.56 21.22 7.40
C SER A 257 13.20 21.75 6.96
N GLY A 258 12.51 22.46 7.86
CA GLY A 258 11.10 22.84 7.64
C GLY A 258 10.22 21.60 7.47
N ASP A 259 9.48 21.56 6.38
CA ASP A 259 8.56 20.45 6.00
C ASP A 259 9.22 19.40 5.10
N SER A 260 10.54 19.46 4.95
CA SER A 260 11.29 18.57 4.08
C SER A 260 12.28 17.72 4.87
N THR A 261 12.61 16.58 4.34
CA THR A 261 13.68 15.70 4.85
C THR A 261 14.84 15.68 3.88
N ARG A 262 16.05 15.92 4.39
CA ARG A 262 17.31 15.75 3.68
C ARG A 262 17.84 14.34 3.96
N ILE A 263 18.23 13.63 2.93
CA ILE A 263 18.80 12.27 2.99
C ILE A 263 20.19 12.28 2.38
N SER A 264 21.19 11.84 3.14
CA SER A 264 22.56 11.60 2.67
C SER A 264 22.83 10.10 2.66
N LEU A 265 23.28 9.54 1.54
CA LEU A 265 23.58 8.11 1.40
C LEU A 265 25.08 7.87 1.46
N GLN A 266 25.50 6.81 2.14
CA GLN A 266 26.89 6.39 2.20
C GLN A 266 27.47 6.13 0.79
N GLY A 267 28.58 6.81 0.47
CA GLY A 267 29.28 6.67 -0.80
C GLY A 267 28.67 7.46 -1.96
N ILE A 268 27.72 8.34 -1.69
CA ILE A 268 27.12 9.26 -2.67
C ILE A 268 27.42 10.69 -2.23
N ASP A 269 28.11 11.45 -3.07
CA ASP A 269 28.51 12.84 -2.81
C ASP A 269 27.41 13.84 -3.24
N GLN A 270 26.18 13.52 -2.81
CA GLN A 270 24.99 14.36 -3.03
C GLN A 270 23.96 14.11 -1.97
N ASP A 271 23.36 15.19 -1.45
CA ASP A 271 22.17 15.13 -0.61
C ASP A 271 20.89 15.11 -1.45
N PHE A 272 19.92 14.36 -1.00
CA PHE A 272 18.60 14.26 -1.60
C PHE A 272 17.58 14.96 -0.69
N ILE A 273 16.64 15.70 -1.28
CA ILE A 273 15.59 16.41 -0.55
C ILE A 273 14.24 15.85 -1.00
N VAL A 274 13.43 15.44 -0.02
CA VAL A 274 12.05 15.00 -0.21
C VAL A 274 11.09 15.90 0.57
N ASN A 275 9.96 16.25 -0.04
CA ASN A 275 8.88 16.95 0.63
C ASN A 275 8.19 15.99 1.60
N GLY A 276 8.05 16.42 2.85
CA GLY A 276 7.51 15.62 3.95
C GLY A 276 8.56 15.21 4.96
N ILE A 277 8.10 14.88 6.16
CA ILE A 277 8.93 14.43 7.27
C ILE A 277 8.37 13.13 7.85
N GLY A 278 9.19 12.43 8.63
CA GLY A 278 8.86 11.17 9.30
C GLY A 278 9.95 10.14 9.10
N ARG A 279 10.18 9.32 10.13
CA ARG A 279 11.22 8.29 10.07
C ARG A 279 10.92 7.23 9.02
N GLY A 280 9.63 6.83 8.92
CA GLY A 280 9.19 5.87 7.91
C GLY A 280 9.38 6.40 6.50
N LEU A 281 9.11 7.69 6.26
CA LEU A 281 9.37 8.34 4.97
C LEU A 281 10.87 8.35 4.66
N ALA A 282 11.71 8.80 5.61
CA ALA A 282 13.15 8.85 5.43
C ALA A 282 13.74 7.48 5.09
N SER A 283 13.32 6.42 5.80
CA SER A 283 13.74 5.04 5.52
C SER A 283 13.30 4.56 4.14
N ASN A 284 12.05 4.83 3.75
CA ASN A 284 11.54 4.45 2.43
C ASN A 284 12.28 5.19 1.29
N VAL A 285 12.56 6.48 1.47
CA VAL A 285 13.32 7.28 0.48
C VAL A 285 14.74 6.76 0.34
N ALA A 286 15.45 6.53 1.46
CA ALA A 286 16.81 6.00 1.43
C ALA A 286 16.87 4.62 0.75
N LEU A 287 15.91 3.74 1.07
CA LEU A 287 15.79 2.42 0.45
C LEU A 287 15.50 2.52 -1.05
N ALA A 288 14.56 3.38 -1.46
CA ALA A 288 14.20 3.55 -2.88
C ALA A 288 15.35 4.17 -3.69
N LEU A 289 16.05 5.17 -3.15
CA LEU A 289 17.24 5.75 -3.75
C LEU A 289 18.33 4.69 -3.95
N ARG A 290 18.59 3.85 -2.93
CA ARG A 290 19.59 2.78 -3.03
C ARG A 290 19.25 1.80 -4.13
N VAL A 291 18.00 1.31 -4.19
CA VAL A 291 17.52 0.41 -5.25
C VAL A 291 17.69 1.06 -6.63
N ALA A 292 17.28 2.31 -6.78
CA ALA A 292 17.35 3.02 -8.06
C ALA A 292 18.80 3.28 -8.53
N LEU A 293 19.72 3.60 -7.61
CA LEU A 293 21.15 3.72 -7.88
C LEU A 293 21.75 2.39 -8.36
N ASP A 294 21.41 1.29 -7.70
CA ASP A 294 21.89 -0.05 -8.07
C ASP A 294 21.30 -0.54 -9.40
N LEU A 295 20.17 0.03 -9.83
CA LEU A 295 19.57 -0.16 -11.15
C LEU A 295 20.13 0.80 -12.22
N GLY A 296 21.13 1.60 -11.87
CA GLY A 296 21.89 2.42 -12.81
C GLY A 296 21.31 3.82 -13.08
N VAL A 297 20.38 4.31 -12.25
CA VAL A 297 19.94 5.71 -12.36
C VAL A 297 20.94 6.60 -11.64
N ASP A 298 21.42 7.65 -12.29
CA ASP A 298 22.41 8.57 -11.73
C ASP A 298 21.81 9.44 -10.59
N ALA A 299 22.67 9.88 -9.66
CA ALA A 299 22.25 10.60 -8.47
C ALA A 299 21.59 11.96 -8.78
N SER A 300 22.04 12.66 -9.84
CA SER A 300 21.48 13.96 -10.22
C SER A 300 20.02 13.82 -10.67
N THR A 301 19.77 12.86 -11.56
CA THR A 301 18.42 12.49 -12.03
C THR A 301 17.52 12.08 -10.87
N LEU A 302 18.03 11.28 -9.93
CA LEU A 302 17.25 10.89 -8.73
C LEU A 302 16.88 12.10 -7.89
N GLY A 303 17.80 13.04 -7.68
CA GLY A 303 17.56 14.28 -6.94
C GLY A 303 16.46 15.14 -7.58
N GLU A 304 16.45 15.25 -8.90
CA GLU A 304 15.41 15.98 -9.64
C GLU A 304 14.03 15.31 -9.53
N ARG A 305 13.99 14.00 -9.74
CA ARG A 305 12.74 13.22 -9.68
C ARG A 305 12.15 13.20 -8.26
N LEU A 306 12.99 13.14 -7.23
CA LEU A 306 12.55 13.13 -5.84
C LEU A 306 11.92 14.45 -5.41
N ARG A 307 12.45 15.61 -5.83
CA ARG A 307 11.85 16.93 -5.52
C ARG A 307 10.43 17.10 -6.05
N GLN A 308 10.07 16.35 -7.11
CA GLN A 308 8.74 16.40 -7.73
C GLN A 308 7.76 15.38 -7.10
N TRP A 309 8.23 14.56 -6.15
CA TRP A 309 7.39 13.62 -5.46
C TRP A 309 6.74 14.26 -4.23
N SER A 310 5.52 13.88 -3.92
CA SER A 310 4.81 14.25 -2.70
C SER A 310 3.96 13.10 -2.18
N PRO A 311 3.74 13.01 -0.86
CA PRO A 311 2.80 12.06 -0.29
C PRO A 311 1.40 12.23 -0.88
N SER A 312 0.69 11.14 -1.06
CA SER A 312 -0.64 11.12 -1.66
C SER A 312 -1.53 10.04 -1.04
N ASN A 313 -2.81 10.07 -1.39
CA ASN A 313 -3.76 9.01 -1.04
C ASN A 313 -3.88 8.75 0.47
N MET A 314 -4.02 9.82 1.26
CA MET A 314 -4.21 9.72 2.73
C MET A 314 -3.04 9.00 3.43
N ARG A 315 -1.81 9.25 2.99
CA ARG A 315 -0.57 8.65 3.53
C ARG A 315 0.43 9.72 3.96
N GLY A 316 0.06 10.48 5.00
CA GLY A 316 0.86 11.62 5.47
C GLY A 316 0.69 12.87 4.61
N GLU A 317 -0.47 13.04 4.01
CA GLU A 317 -0.82 14.17 3.14
C GLU A 317 -1.28 15.37 3.99
N TRP A 318 -0.75 16.56 3.70
CA TRP A 318 -1.26 17.80 4.26
C TRP A 318 -2.27 18.45 3.33
N LYS A 319 -3.41 18.86 3.89
CA LYS A 319 -4.46 19.65 3.22
C LYS A 319 -4.75 20.89 4.01
N THR A 320 -5.13 21.98 3.32
CA THR A 320 -5.55 23.23 3.96
C THR A 320 -6.98 23.54 3.53
N LEU A 321 -7.86 23.74 4.51
CA LEU A 321 -9.24 24.17 4.32
C LEU A 321 -9.48 25.45 5.16
N GLY A 322 -9.53 26.61 4.50
CA GLY A 322 -9.59 27.90 5.18
C GLY A 322 -8.39 28.09 6.12
N SER A 323 -8.64 28.30 7.41
CA SER A 323 -7.62 28.45 8.45
C SER A 323 -7.19 27.14 9.11
N THR A 324 -7.72 26.01 8.64
CA THR A 324 -7.43 24.69 9.22
C THR A 324 -6.47 23.90 8.33
N ARG A 325 -5.37 23.40 8.93
CA ARG A 325 -4.46 22.46 8.29
C ARG A 325 -4.78 21.04 8.75
N ILE A 326 -4.78 20.09 7.84
CA ILE A 326 -5.18 18.72 8.09
C ILE A 326 -4.04 17.78 7.68
N TYR A 327 -3.52 17.01 8.64
CA TYR A 327 -2.64 15.89 8.36
C TYR A 327 -3.48 14.62 8.18
N LEU A 328 -3.57 14.13 6.94
CA LEU A 328 -4.42 13.02 6.55
C LEU A 328 -3.56 11.78 6.31
N ASP A 329 -3.63 10.81 7.24
CA ASP A 329 -2.93 9.53 7.15
C ASP A 329 -3.84 8.36 7.55
N CYS A 330 -5.05 8.31 6.99
CA CYS A 330 -6.10 7.38 7.37
C CYS A 330 -6.41 6.29 6.33
N TYR A 331 -5.46 6.01 5.42
CA TYR A 331 -5.61 4.89 4.51
C TYR A 331 -5.63 3.55 5.25
N ASN A 332 -4.74 3.36 6.21
CA ASN A 332 -4.70 2.23 7.15
C ASN A 332 -3.89 2.59 8.40
N ALA A 333 -3.99 1.77 9.45
CA ALA A 333 -3.28 1.98 10.69
C ALA A 333 -2.76 0.67 11.29
N ASN A 334 -1.51 0.72 11.76
CA ASN A 334 -0.89 -0.27 12.64
C ASN A 334 -0.02 0.46 13.68
N PRO A 335 0.44 -0.17 14.76
CA PRO A 335 1.14 0.50 15.86
C PRO A 335 2.33 1.34 15.40
N GLN A 336 3.17 0.79 14.53
CA GLN A 336 4.37 1.49 14.03
C GLN A 336 4.00 2.75 13.25
N SER A 337 3.04 2.65 12.33
CA SER A 337 2.61 3.80 11.51
C SER A 337 1.86 4.85 12.31
N MET A 338 1.14 4.46 13.37
CA MET A 338 0.49 5.40 14.30
C MET A 338 1.50 6.25 15.04
N ILE A 339 2.52 5.61 15.64
CA ILE A 339 3.57 6.30 16.40
C ILE A 339 4.39 7.23 15.49
N ASP A 340 4.79 6.78 14.30
CA ASP A 340 5.55 7.61 13.35
C ASP A 340 4.75 8.83 12.88
N ALA A 341 3.46 8.66 12.60
CA ALA A 341 2.59 9.75 12.18
C ALA A 341 2.32 10.76 13.32
N LEU A 342 2.16 10.30 14.56
CA LEU A 342 2.01 11.17 15.73
C LEU A 342 3.26 12.01 15.98
N ASP A 343 4.46 11.39 15.92
CA ASP A 343 5.74 12.12 16.03
C ASP A 343 5.88 13.17 14.91
N THR A 344 5.54 12.78 13.68
CA THR A 344 5.55 13.67 12.51
C THR A 344 4.63 14.88 12.70
N PHE A 345 3.38 14.63 13.08
CA PHE A 345 2.40 15.69 13.29
C PHE A 345 2.80 16.63 14.44
N ASN A 346 3.28 16.09 15.55
CA ASN A 346 3.74 16.88 16.69
C ASN A 346 4.87 17.84 16.30
N ARG A 347 5.78 17.43 15.45
CA ARG A 347 6.89 18.28 14.96
C ARG A 347 6.40 19.39 14.03
N LEU A 348 5.44 19.09 13.13
CA LEU A 348 4.94 20.03 12.13
C LEU A 348 3.87 20.98 12.66
N SER A 349 3.20 20.62 13.76
CA SER A 349 2.14 21.43 14.40
C SER A 349 2.65 22.33 15.53
N GLY A 350 3.96 22.63 15.56
CA GLY A 350 4.60 23.38 16.64
C GLY A 350 4.11 24.83 16.85
N GLY A 351 3.58 25.45 15.81
CA GLY A 351 3.16 26.88 15.82
C GLY A 351 1.68 27.14 16.08
N THR A 352 0.86 26.11 16.31
CA THR A 352 -0.59 26.24 16.52
C THR A 352 -0.96 26.04 17.99
N ASP A 353 -1.88 26.90 18.50
CA ASP A 353 -2.35 26.83 19.89
C ASP A 353 -3.43 25.77 20.12
N LYS A 354 -4.05 25.25 19.06
CA LYS A 354 -5.14 24.27 19.14
C LYS A 354 -4.95 23.16 18.13
N ARG A 355 -5.05 21.92 18.60
CA ARG A 355 -4.97 20.73 17.76
C ARG A 355 -6.13 19.78 18.09
N VAL A 356 -6.65 19.12 17.05
CA VAL A 356 -7.61 18.02 17.19
C VAL A 356 -7.01 16.76 16.58
N PHE A 357 -7.04 15.66 17.34
CA PHE A 357 -6.59 14.34 16.90
C PHE A 357 -7.81 13.44 16.73
N LEU A 358 -8.16 13.06 15.52
CA LEU A 358 -9.17 12.06 15.24
C LEU A 358 -8.48 10.71 14.99
N LEU A 359 -8.57 9.81 15.95
CA LEU A 359 -7.84 8.55 15.97
C LEU A 359 -8.81 7.37 15.91
N GLY A 360 -8.70 6.55 14.88
CA GLY A 360 -9.40 5.27 14.77
C GLY A 360 -8.56 4.11 15.30
N SER A 361 -9.21 3.13 15.89
CA SER A 361 -8.55 1.91 16.33
C SER A 361 -7.87 1.18 15.17
N MET A 362 -6.82 0.46 15.50
CA MET A 362 -6.11 -0.41 14.56
C MET A 362 -6.84 -1.75 14.43
N GLY A 363 -6.72 -2.41 13.30
CA GLY A 363 -7.30 -3.73 13.03
C GLY A 363 -6.26 -4.84 12.99
N GLU A 364 -6.74 -6.08 13.02
CA GLU A 364 -5.96 -7.30 12.75
C GLU A 364 -4.76 -7.52 13.70
N LEU A 365 -4.86 -7.05 14.94
CA LEU A 365 -3.79 -7.19 15.96
C LEU A 365 -3.93 -8.44 16.83
N GLY A 366 -5.06 -9.18 16.70
CA GLY A 366 -5.31 -10.40 17.45
C GLY A 366 -5.44 -10.16 18.96
N GLU A 367 -5.12 -11.17 19.77
CA GLU A 367 -5.27 -11.15 21.23
C GLU A 367 -4.47 -10.03 21.91
N GLY A 368 -3.36 -9.57 21.33
CA GLY A 368 -2.55 -8.47 21.85
C GLY A 368 -3.06 -7.06 21.49
N SER A 369 -4.25 -6.93 20.92
CA SER A 369 -4.81 -5.67 20.40
C SER A 369 -4.79 -4.55 21.43
N ASP A 370 -5.29 -4.79 22.64
CA ASP A 370 -5.36 -3.77 23.70
C ASP A 370 -3.99 -3.27 24.14
N GLU A 371 -3.02 -4.16 24.22
CA GLU A 371 -1.64 -3.76 24.59
C GLU A 371 -1.03 -2.86 23.50
N TRP A 372 -1.25 -3.18 22.23
CA TRP A 372 -0.79 -2.32 21.14
C TRP A 372 -1.49 -0.95 21.13
N HIS A 373 -2.79 -0.92 21.45
CA HIS A 373 -3.53 0.35 21.58
C HIS A 373 -3.02 1.16 22.78
N ARG A 374 -2.75 0.53 23.95
CA ARG A 374 -2.13 1.23 25.08
C ARG A 374 -0.78 1.83 24.74
N ARG A 375 0.08 1.09 24.04
CA ARG A 375 1.40 1.61 23.59
C ARG A 375 1.27 2.82 22.66
N VAL A 376 0.33 2.79 21.73
CA VAL A 376 0.05 3.96 20.87
C VAL A 376 -0.52 5.11 21.71
N GLY A 377 -1.44 4.82 22.65
CA GLY A 377 -1.98 5.80 23.58
C GLY A 377 -0.89 6.49 24.39
N ALA A 378 0.07 5.73 24.90
CA ALA A 378 1.23 6.27 25.66
C ALA A 378 2.15 7.17 24.80
N SER A 379 2.08 7.10 23.47
CA SER A 379 2.81 7.97 22.55
C SER A 379 2.07 9.27 22.16
N LEU A 380 0.83 9.45 22.64
CA LEU A 380 0.09 10.68 22.43
C LEU A 380 0.71 11.82 23.28
N ASP A 381 1.14 12.87 22.61
CA ASP A 381 1.66 14.08 23.23
C ASP A 381 0.66 15.23 23.02
N LEU A 382 -0.32 15.32 23.92
CA LEU A 382 -1.35 16.36 23.91
C LEU A 382 -0.95 17.55 24.79
N ARG A 383 -1.11 18.76 24.27
CA ARG A 383 -1.01 20.01 25.02
C ARG A 383 -2.32 20.31 25.75
N LYS A 384 -2.32 21.25 26.67
CA LYS A 384 -3.49 21.61 27.51
C LYS A 384 -4.78 21.90 26.72
N ASN A 385 -4.66 22.49 25.53
CA ASN A 385 -5.80 22.89 24.70
C ASN A 385 -6.12 21.89 23.59
N ASP A 386 -5.39 20.77 23.52
CA ASP A 386 -5.61 19.74 22.51
C ASP A 386 -6.76 18.82 22.89
N ILE A 387 -7.39 18.26 21.87
CA ILE A 387 -8.46 17.28 22.02
C ILE A 387 -8.12 16.05 21.18
N ALA A 388 -8.11 14.87 21.81
CA ALA A 388 -8.08 13.59 21.09
C ALA A 388 -9.49 12.99 21.08
N VAL A 389 -10.00 12.70 19.90
CA VAL A 389 -11.29 12.06 19.65
C VAL A 389 -11.00 10.65 19.14
N LEU A 390 -11.33 9.65 19.92
CA LEU A 390 -11.01 8.25 19.69
C LEU A 390 -12.24 7.46 19.27
N ILE A 391 -12.11 6.62 18.26
CA ILE A 391 -13.20 5.78 17.74
C ILE A 391 -12.76 4.33 17.56
N GLY A 392 -13.65 3.40 17.90
CA GLY A 392 -13.53 1.97 17.63
C GLY A 392 -13.19 1.13 18.85
N ASP A 393 -13.00 -0.17 18.62
CA ASP A 393 -12.91 -1.19 19.66
C ASP A 393 -11.72 -1.00 20.61
N GLY A 394 -10.60 -0.48 20.11
CA GLY A 394 -9.40 -0.19 20.89
C GLY A 394 -9.34 1.23 21.49
N ALA A 395 -10.40 2.05 21.33
CA ALA A 395 -10.40 3.44 21.78
C ALA A 395 -10.23 3.57 23.30
N ALA A 396 -10.83 2.68 24.08
CA ALA A 396 -10.68 2.64 25.53
C ALA A 396 -9.23 2.32 25.94
N ALA A 397 -8.58 1.37 25.27
CA ALA A 397 -7.19 1.01 25.52
C ALA A 397 -6.22 2.15 25.13
N LEU A 398 -6.47 2.87 24.01
CA LEU A 398 -5.74 4.09 23.65
C LEU A 398 -5.85 5.13 24.78
N LYS A 399 -7.07 5.40 25.29
CA LYS A 399 -7.28 6.37 26.37
C LYS A 399 -6.57 5.94 27.65
N GLN A 400 -6.63 4.65 28.00
CA GLN A 400 -5.92 4.10 29.15
C GLN A 400 -4.42 4.32 29.03
N GLY A 401 -3.80 3.95 27.89
CA GLY A 401 -2.36 4.11 27.69
C GLY A 401 -1.90 5.57 27.78
N PHE A 402 -2.72 6.51 27.28
CA PHE A 402 -2.46 7.96 27.44
C PHE A 402 -2.47 8.38 28.92
N GLY A 403 -3.48 7.92 29.69
CA GLY A 403 -3.58 8.21 31.11
C GLY A 403 -2.43 7.61 31.93
N ASP A 404 -2.08 6.34 31.66
CA ASP A 404 -1.00 5.61 32.35
C ASP A 404 0.39 6.26 32.11
N ALA A 405 0.57 6.93 30.96
CA ALA A 405 1.77 7.72 30.65
C ALA A 405 1.78 9.13 31.28
N GLY A 406 0.79 9.47 32.10
CA GLY A 406 0.67 10.80 32.72
C GLY A 406 0.25 11.89 31.74
N GLY A 407 -0.43 11.54 30.66
CA GLY A 407 -0.89 12.48 29.63
C GLY A 407 -1.81 13.55 30.20
N CYS A 408 -1.62 14.79 29.76
CA CYS A 408 -2.50 15.92 30.04
C CYS A 408 -3.22 16.34 28.74
N GLY A 409 -4.49 16.72 28.84
CA GLY A 409 -5.29 17.04 27.65
C GLY A 409 -6.64 16.34 27.70
N ARG A 410 -7.51 16.68 26.76
CA ARG A 410 -8.87 16.16 26.71
C ARG A 410 -8.94 14.96 25.78
N VAL A 411 -9.46 13.81 26.26
CA VAL A 411 -9.66 12.60 25.46
C VAL A 411 -11.11 12.17 25.51
N GLU A 412 -11.75 12.18 24.34
CA GLU A 412 -13.14 11.84 24.15
C GLU A 412 -13.31 10.55 23.36
N LEU A 413 -14.31 9.75 23.69
CA LEU A 413 -14.66 8.54 22.97
C LEU A 413 -15.93 8.77 22.17
N ILE A 414 -15.92 8.39 20.90
CA ILE A 414 -17.09 8.43 20.02
C ILE A 414 -17.37 7.06 19.42
N SER A 415 -18.62 6.79 19.11
CA SER A 415 -19.07 5.53 18.51
C SER A 415 -19.13 5.60 16.99
N ARG A 416 -19.37 6.78 16.43
CA ARG A 416 -19.53 7.02 14.98
C ARG A 416 -18.76 8.27 14.56
N VAL A 417 -18.24 8.25 13.33
CA VAL A 417 -17.47 9.38 12.76
C VAL A 417 -18.30 10.67 12.73
N ASP A 418 -19.63 10.59 12.58
CA ASP A 418 -20.53 11.73 12.58
C ASP A 418 -20.46 12.55 13.88
N GLU A 419 -20.19 11.91 15.02
CA GLU A 419 -20.06 12.58 16.31
C GLU A 419 -18.81 13.47 16.40
N ALA A 420 -17.83 13.29 15.49
CA ALA A 420 -16.67 14.18 15.38
C ALA A 420 -17.08 15.61 14.94
N GLN A 421 -18.27 15.80 14.38
CA GLN A 421 -18.78 17.11 13.98
C GLN A 421 -18.69 18.15 15.11
N GLN A 422 -19.01 17.78 16.35
CA GLN A 422 -19.00 18.69 17.51
C GLN A 422 -17.59 19.25 17.83
N TYR A 423 -16.53 18.60 17.37
CA TYR A 423 -15.13 19.00 17.57
C TYR A 423 -14.52 19.66 16.35
N LEU A 424 -15.06 19.42 15.16
CA LEU A 424 -14.49 19.84 13.89
C LEU A 424 -15.24 21.03 13.25
N SER A 425 -16.55 21.19 13.52
CA SER A 425 -17.31 22.31 12.95
C SER A 425 -16.84 23.66 13.54
N GLY A 426 -16.42 24.58 12.65
CA GLY A 426 -15.88 25.86 13.04
C GLY A 426 -14.50 25.81 13.67
N PHE A 427 -13.82 24.67 13.61
CA PHE A 427 -12.46 24.55 14.14
C PHE A 427 -11.44 25.27 13.27
N SER A 428 -10.53 25.99 13.91
CA SER A 428 -9.36 26.62 13.28
C SER A 428 -8.10 26.18 14.01
N GLY A 429 -7.15 25.61 13.28
CA GLY A 429 -5.91 25.03 13.83
C GLY A 429 -5.45 23.80 13.06
N ASP A 430 -4.73 22.91 13.71
CA ASP A 430 -4.21 21.70 13.09
C ASP A 430 -5.05 20.47 13.47
N VAL A 431 -5.42 19.67 12.47
CA VAL A 431 -6.20 18.44 12.62
C VAL A 431 -5.36 17.25 12.16
N PHE A 432 -5.26 16.24 13.02
CA PHE A 432 -4.67 14.95 12.72
C PHE A 432 -5.76 13.90 12.50
N ILE A 433 -5.72 13.16 11.39
CA ILE A 433 -6.70 12.10 11.08
C ILE A 433 -5.96 10.81 10.73
N LYS A 434 -6.05 9.79 11.61
CA LYS A 434 -5.46 8.47 11.36
C LYS A 434 -6.23 7.35 12.03
N GLY A 435 -6.37 6.22 11.32
CA GLY A 435 -7.01 5.02 11.82
C GLY A 435 -7.14 3.93 10.77
N SER A 436 -7.68 2.78 11.15
CA SER A 436 -7.97 1.69 10.22
C SER A 436 -9.01 2.12 9.18
N ARG A 437 -8.82 1.66 7.94
CA ARG A 437 -9.69 1.96 6.80
C ARG A 437 -11.18 1.69 7.07
N ARG A 438 -11.50 0.74 7.92
CA ARG A 438 -12.87 0.35 8.27
C ARG A 438 -13.72 1.49 8.85
N TYR A 439 -13.07 2.52 9.42
CA TYR A 439 -13.78 3.66 10.02
C TYR A 439 -14.08 4.79 9.05
N GLY A 440 -13.44 4.84 7.87
CA GLY A 440 -13.68 5.85 6.85
C GLY A 440 -13.50 7.28 7.37
N LEU A 441 -12.43 7.51 8.17
CA LEU A 441 -12.22 8.76 8.92
C LEU A 441 -12.09 9.99 8.02
N GLU A 442 -11.69 9.82 6.76
CA GLU A 442 -11.64 10.90 5.77
C GLU A 442 -12.99 11.58 5.57
N SER A 443 -14.09 10.88 5.86
CA SER A 443 -15.44 11.45 5.77
C SER A 443 -15.67 12.59 6.78
N ALA A 444 -14.88 12.67 7.85
CA ALA A 444 -14.96 13.76 8.83
C ALA A 444 -14.53 15.12 8.25
N MET A 445 -13.77 15.15 7.15
CA MET A 445 -13.34 16.39 6.49
C MET A 445 -14.53 17.26 6.06
N ARG A 446 -15.67 16.67 5.72
CA ARG A 446 -16.91 17.42 5.38
C ARG A 446 -17.38 18.39 6.47
N PHE A 447 -17.03 18.15 7.73
CA PHE A 447 -17.38 19.03 8.84
C PHE A 447 -16.51 20.29 8.91
N LEU A 448 -15.30 20.21 8.36
CA LEU A 448 -14.39 21.34 8.18
C LEU A 448 -14.76 22.18 6.95
N GLU A 449 -15.24 21.55 5.87
CA GLU A 449 -15.63 22.22 4.62
C GLU A 449 -16.86 23.12 4.80
N ARG A 450 -17.86 22.69 5.55
CA ARG A 450 -19.09 23.45 5.81
C ARG A 450 -18.84 24.77 6.54
N SER A 451 -17.77 24.87 7.30
CA SER A 451 -17.39 26.11 8.01
C SER A 451 -16.88 27.20 7.04
N THR A 452 -16.30 26.84 5.90
CA THR A 452 -15.79 27.77 4.90
C THR A 452 -16.88 28.32 3.98
N GLU A 453 -18.00 27.61 3.80
CA GLU A 453 -19.15 28.09 3.03
C GLU A 453 -19.97 29.14 3.80
N THR A 454 -20.06 29.01 5.13
CA THR A 454 -20.78 29.94 5.99
C THR A 454 -20.03 31.29 6.11
N GLU A 455 -18.71 31.31 6.08
CA GLU A 455 -17.92 32.55 6.05
C GLU A 455 -18.00 33.29 4.70
N LYS A 456 -18.17 32.58 3.59
CA LYS A 456 -18.35 33.19 2.25
C LYS A 456 -19.76 33.76 2.03
N ALA A 457 -20.74 33.32 2.81
CA ALA A 457 -22.13 33.82 2.71
C ALA A 457 -22.38 35.02 3.62
N THR A 458 -21.41 35.46 4.44
CA THR A 458 -21.53 36.58 5.39
C THR A 458 -20.61 37.76 5.04
N CYS A 459 -19.97 37.79 3.87
CA CYS A 459 -19.21 38.92 3.32
C CYS A 459 -19.92 39.56 2.16
#